data_7118a95d070322440aa0f5a4321d4ac2
#
_entry.id   7118a95d070322440aa0f5a4321d4ac2
#
_cell.length_a   1.000
_cell.length_b   1.000
_cell.length_c   1.000
_cell.angle_alpha   90.00
_cell.angle_beta   90.00
_cell.angle_gamma   90.00
#
_symmetry.space_group_name_H-M   'P 1'
#
loop_
_entity.id
_entity.type
_entity.pdbx_description
1 polymer ?
#
loop_
_entity_poly.entity_id
_entity_poly.type
_entity_poly.pdbx_seq_one_letter_code
_entity_poly.pdbx_strand_id
1 'polypeptide(L)'
;RESDRKLKKDLKTIFLEELTIPLPDSFLKRMLKANQEKEMDEHTFEHEYFHVAEDLRWNLIQGKLSAMHSIEVTEDEIKELSRQIIRQQFAQYGYYEMEPDRLEDIATRYLNEEGNYDKLDRSIRENKVFEILKKEVKLDMIEMPYADFIGKLNEKTTHEAEHHHA
;
A
#
# COMPACT_ATOMS: atom_id res chain seq x y z
N ARG A 1 -12.60 7.17 -7.20
CA ARG A 1 -11.90 6.83 -5.92
C ARG A 1 -12.01 5.34 -5.57
N GLU A 2 -13.18 4.71 -5.68
CA GLU A 2 -13.34 3.28 -5.37
C GLU A 2 -12.71 2.38 -6.45
N SER A 3 -12.89 2.73 -7.72
CA SER A 3 -12.24 2.04 -8.84
C SER A 3 -10.72 2.12 -8.79
N ASP A 4 -10.14 3.23 -8.31
CA ASP A 4 -8.69 3.35 -8.16
C ASP A 4 -8.15 2.45 -7.02
N ARG A 5 -8.88 2.34 -5.91
CA ARG A 5 -8.51 1.42 -4.81
C ARG A 5 -8.55 -0.04 -5.27
N LYS A 6 -9.57 -0.39 -6.04
CA LYS A 6 -9.70 -1.73 -6.57
C LYS A 6 -8.60 -2.02 -7.59
N LEU A 7 -8.37 -1.11 -8.52
CA LEU A 7 -7.28 -1.26 -9.49
C LEU A 7 -5.93 -1.46 -8.81
N LYS A 8 -5.63 -0.71 -7.74
CA LYS A 8 -4.40 -0.89 -6.94
C LYS A 8 -4.32 -2.28 -6.33
N LYS A 9 -5.41 -2.76 -5.73
CA LYS A 9 -5.47 -4.10 -5.14
C LYS A 9 -5.26 -5.18 -6.20
N ASP A 10 -5.94 -5.07 -7.33
CA ASP A 10 -5.85 -6.04 -8.42
C ASP A 10 -4.44 -6.07 -9.03
N LEU A 11 -3.83 -4.91 -9.26
CA LEU A 11 -2.45 -4.82 -9.75
C LEU A 11 -1.47 -5.45 -8.76
N LYS A 12 -1.60 -5.15 -7.45
CA LYS A 12 -0.77 -5.78 -6.40
C LYS A 12 -0.89 -7.30 -6.46
N THR A 13 -2.11 -7.82 -6.55
CA THR A 13 -2.37 -9.27 -6.62
C THR A 13 -1.72 -9.89 -7.86
N ILE A 14 -1.91 -9.29 -9.04
CA ILE A 14 -1.32 -9.78 -10.29
C ILE A 14 0.22 -9.83 -10.19
N PHE A 15 0.85 -8.77 -9.69
CA PHE A 15 2.31 -8.76 -9.55
C PHE A 15 2.83 -9.79 -8.55
N LEU A 16 2.12 -10.02 -7.46
CA LEU A 16 2.47 -11.05 -6.47
C LEU A 16 2.31 -12.47 -7.01
N GLU A 17 1.31 -12.71 -7.85
CA GLU A 17 1.07 -14.01 -8.49
C GLU A 17 2.05 -14.30 -9.63
N GLU A 18 2.31 -13.31 -10.48
CA GLU A 18 3.18 -13.47 -11.66
C GLU A 18 4.67 -13.46 -11.33
N LEU A 19 5.08 -12.73 -10.29
CA LEU A 19 6.46 -12.60 -9.87
C LEU A 19 6.76 -13.49 -8.66
N THR A 20 7.39 -14.63 -8.90
CA THR A 20 7.89 -15.49 -7.82
C THR A 20 9.19 -14.90 -7.26
N ILE A 21 9.09 -14.17 -6.13
CA ILE A 21 10.25 -13.66 -5.42
C ILE A 21 10.56 -14.61 -4.26
N PRO A 22 11.70 -15.32 -4.28
CA PRO A 22 12.11 -16.19 -3.19
C PRO A 22 12.49 -15.35 -1.96
N LEU A 23 12.01 -15.76 -0.79
CA LEU A 23 12.34 -15.15 0.49
C LEU A 23 13.06 -16.18 1.37
N PRO A 24 13.97 -15.78 2.28
CA PRO A 24 14.57 -16.64 3.26
C PRO A 24 13.59 -16.96 4.40
N ASP A 25 12.56 -17.78 4.10
CA ASP A 25 11.40 -18.01 4.98
C ASP A 25 11.80 -18.49 6.37
N SER A 26 12.72 -19.44 6.48
CA SER A 26 13.15 -19.97 7.77
C SER A 26 13.83 -18.92 8.66
N PHE A 27 14.58 -18.01 8.07
CA PHE A 27 15.21 -16.89 8.77
C PHE A 27 14.16 -15.85 9.20
N LEU A 28 13.27 -15.48 8.30
CA LEU A 28 12.21 -14.50 8.56
C LEU A 28 11.23 -15.00 9.64
N LYS A 29 10.85 -16.27 9.59
CA LYS A 29 10.01 -16.88 10.63
C LYS A 29 10.68 -16.87 12.00
N ARG A 30 11.99 -17.17 12.09
CA ARG A 30 12.74 -17.08 13.36
C ARG A 30 12.80 -15.66 13.89
N MET A 31 13.05 -14.68 13.00
CA MET A 31 13.11 -13.26 13.38
C MET A 31 11.74 -12.77 13.86
N LEU A 32 10.66 -13.16 13.17
CA LEU A 32 9.29 -12.80 13.55
C LEU A 32 8.94 -13.42 14.91
N LYS A 33 9.26 -14.70 15.15
CA LYS A 33 9.06 -15.35 16.46
C LYS A 33 9.84 -14.69 17.59
N ALA A 34 11.07 -14.26 17.31
CA ALA A 34 11.91 -13.60 18.32
C ALA A 34 11.39 -12.21 18.75
N ASN A 35 10.65 -11.54 17.86
CA ASN A 35 10.09 -10.20 18.11
C ASN A 35 8.66 -10.22 18.62
N GLN A 36 8.06 -11.39 18.81
CA GLN A 36 6.71 -11.53 19.36
C GLN A 36 6.70 -11.25 20.87
N GLU A 37 5.80 -10.39 21.32
CA GLU A 37 5.57 -10.12 22.75
C GLU A 37 4.70 -11.18 23.43
N LYS A 38 3.95 -11.97 22.65
CA LYS A 38 3.06 -13.03 23.13
C LYS A 38 3.23 -14.31 22.32
N GLU A 39 3.18 -15.44 22.99
CA GLU A 39 3.09 -16.74 22.31
C GLU A 39 1.78 -16.82 21.52
N MET A 40 1.91 -17.22 20.27
CA MET A 40 0.85 -17.38 19.30
C MET A 40 0.79 -18.82 18.86
N ASP A 41 -0.41 -19.36 18.63
CA ASP A 41 -0.54 -20.70 18.07
C ASP A 41 0.04 -20.76 16.64
N GLU A 42 0.41 -21.95 16.19
CA GLU A 42 1.13 -22.13 14.94
C GLU A 42 0.29 -21.71 13.72
N HIS A 43 -1.02 -21.94 13.74
CA HIS A 43 -1.91 -21.55 12.65
C HIS A 43 -1.99 -20.02 12.51
N THR A 44 -2.17 -19.32 13.61
CA THR A 44 -2.20 -17.85 13.65
C THR A 44 -0.86 -17.28 13.20
N PHE A 45 0.26 -17.89 13.65
CA PHE A 45 1.60 -17.49 13.24
C PHE A 45 1.84 -17.64 11.74
N GLU A 46 1.46 -18.78 11.13
CA GLU A 46 1.61 -19.00 9.69
C GLU A 46 0.75 -18.01 8.88
N HIS A 47 -0.45 -17.68 9.35
CA HIS A 47 -1.30 -16.67 8.72
C HIS A 47 -0.67 -15.29 8.78
N GLU A 48 -0.14 -14.86 9.92
CA GLU A 48 0.56 -13.58 10.05
C GLU A 48 1.84 -13.54 9.20
N TYR A 49 2.61 -14.64 9.21
CA TYR A 49 3.80 -14.75 8.39
C TYR A 49 3.47 -14.59 6.90
N PHE A 50 2.37 -15.20 6.44
CA PHE A 50 1.94 -15.06 5.05
C PHE A 50 1.75 -13.59 4.66
N HIS A 51 1.06 -12.79 5.48
CA HIS A 51 0.87 -11.36 5.23
C HIS A 51 2.19 -10.58 5.26
N VAL A 52 3.06 -10.86 6.22
CA VAL A 52 4.38 -10.23 6.28
C VAL A 52 5.21 -10.57 5.04
N ALA A 53 5.17 -11.80 4.58
CA ALA A 53 5.87 -12.23 3.37
C ALA A 53 5.33 -11.57 2.11
N GLU A 54 4.00 -11.44 1.97
CA GLU A 54 3.37 -10.71 0.87
C GLU A 54 3.78 -9.24 0.85
N ASP A 55 3.73 -8.57 2.00
CA ASP A 55 4.12 -7.17 2.11
C ASP A 55 5.60 -6.96 1.79
N LEU A 56 6.46 -7.89 2.22
CA LEU A 56 7.88 -7.83 1.90
C LEU A 56 8.11 -8.02 0.39
N ARG A 57 7.46 -8.99 -0.26
CA ARG A 57 7.53 -9.18 -1.72
C ARG A 57 7.03 -7.95 -2.45
N TRP A 58 5.90 -7.38 -2.00
CA TRP A 58 5.36 -6.17 -2.60
C TRP A 58 6.33 -4.98 -2.48
N ASN A 59 6.98 -4.78 -1.35
CA ASN A 59 8.00 -3.75 -1.16
C ASN A 59 9.20 -3.94 -2.10
N LEU A 60 9.63 -5.18 -2.32
CA LEU A 60 10.71 -5.49 -3.27
C LEU A 60 10.29 -5.19 -4.72
N ILE A 61 9.06 -5.53 -5.11
CA ILE A 61 8.50 -5.22 -6.42
C ILE A 61 8.45 -3.70 -6.63
N GLN A 62 7.92 -2.96 -5.66
CA GLN A 62 7.85 -1.50 -5.72
C GLN A 62 9.24 -0.86 -5.83
N GLY A 63 10.21 -1.35 -5.07
CA GLY A 63 11.59 -0.89 -5.14
C GLY A 63 12.18 -1.08 -6.54
N LYS A 64 11.95 -2.23 -7.15
CA LYS A 64 12.40 -2.52 -8.52
C LYS A 64 11.71 -1.65 -9.56
N LEU A 65 10.39 -1.49 -9.48
CA LEU A 65 9.63 -0.63 -10.39
C LEU A 65 10.05 0.84 -10.24
N SER A 66 10.28 1.30 -9.02
CA SER A 66 10.79 2.65 -8.75
C SER A 66 12.15 2.90 -9.38
N ALA A 67 13.05 1.92 -9.31
CA ALA A 67 14.37 2.01 -9.94
C ALA A 67 14.28 2.00 -11.46
N MET A 68 13.45 1.13 -12.05
CA MET A 68 13.26 1.03 -13.50
C MET A 68 12.68 2.31 -14.12
N HIS A 69 11.78 2.99 -13.41
CA HIS A 69 11.10 4.21 -13.87
C HIS A 69 11.72 5.49 -13.30
N SER A 70 12.84 5.40 -12.60
CA SER A 70 13.53 6.54 -11.97
C SER A 70 12.60 7.38 -11.08
N ILE A 71 11.78 6.71 -10.26
CA ILE A 71 10.83 7.37 -9.37
C ILE A 71 11.58 7.93 -8.17
N GLU A 72 11.54 9.23 -8.02
CA GLU A 72 12.08 9.96 -6.86
C GLU A 72 10.94 10.55 -6.04
N VAL A 73 11.12 10.60 -4.73
CA VAL A 73 10.25 11.31 -3.80
C VAL A 73 11.05 12.46 -3.20
N THR A 74 10.53 13.67 -3.36
CA THR A 74 11.18 14.87 -2.85
C THR A 74 10.75 15.19 -1.43
N GLU A 75 11.60 15.89 -0.70
CA GLU A 75 11.28 16.37 0.65
C GLU A 75 10.04 17.28 0.67
N ASP A 76 9.86 18.11 -0.37
CA ASP A 76 8.69 18.98 -0.50
C ASP A 76 7.38 18.20 -0.66
N GLU A 77 7.41 17.08 -1.39
CA GLU A 77 6.24 16.20 -1.51
C GLU A 77 5.87 15.57 -0.17
N ILE A 78 6.86 15.17 0.62
CA ILE A 78 6.64 14.59 1.96
C ILE A 78 6.05 15.66 2.90
N LYS A 79 6.60 16.87 2.90
CA LYS A 79 6.09 18.00 3.68
C LYS A 79 4.66 18.36 3.29
N GLU A 80 4.35 18.42 1.99
CA GLU A 80 2.99 18.73 1.54
C GLU A 80 2.00 17.64 1.94
N LEU A 81 2.36 16.36 1.81
CA LEU A 81 1.51 15.28 2.26
C LEU A 81 1.26 15.33 3.77
N SER A 82 2.29 15.66 4.57
CA SER A 82 2.13 15.82 6.02
C SER A 82 1.14 16.96 6.35
N ARG A 83 1.23 18.11 5.67
CA ARG A 83 0.28 19.21 5.84
C ARG A 83 -1.16 18.81 5.49
N GLN A 84 -1.33 18.05 4.41
CA GLN A 84 -2.66 17.54 4.01
C GLN A 84 -3.26 16.61 5.06
N ILE A 85 -2.46 15.71 5.62
CA ILE A 85 -2.89 14.81 6.70
C ILE A 85 -3.34 15.62 7.93
N ILE A 86 -2.54 16.59 8.35
CA ILE A 86 -2.87 17.45 9.50
C ILE A 86 -4.14 18.24 9.25
N ARG A 87 -4.29 18.89 8.09
CA ARG A 87 -5.54 19.59 7.72
C ARG A 87 -6.74 18.66 7.77
N GLN A 88 -6.61 17.44 7.24
CA GLN A 88 -7.71 16.48 7.24
C GLN A 88 -8.08 16.01 8.65
N GLN A 89 -7.10 15.78 9.52
CA GLN A 89 -7.34 15.42 10.91
C GLN A 89 -8.08 16.54 11.65
N PHE A 90 -7.64 17.78 11.51
CA PHE A 90 -8.29 18.91 12.17
C PHE A 90 -9.69 19.20 11.62
N ALA A 91 -9.91 19.01 10.31
CA ALA A 91 -11.23 19.14 9.69
C ALA A 91 -12.25 18.16 10.26
N GLN A 92 -11.85 16.96 10.69
CA GLN A 92 -12.72 16.00 11.36
C GLN A 92 -13.25 16.50 12.71
N TYR A 93 -12.52 17.43 13.33
CA TYR A 93 -12.92 18.10 14.59
C TYR A 93 -13.57 19.48 14.37
N GLY A 94 -13.89 19.81 13.10
CA GLY A 94 -14.53 21.08 12.75
C GLY A 94 -13.57 22.27 12.53
N TYR A 95 -12.27 22.05 12.58
CA TYR A 95 -11.26 23.09 12.31
C TYR A 95 -10.85 23.04 10.83
N TYR A 96 -11.51 23.84 10.01
CA TYR A 96 -11.28 23.88 8.57
C TYR A 96 -10.20 24.87 8.15
N GLU A 97 -9.93 25.86 8.97
CA GLU A 97 -8.91 26.88 8.74
C GLU A 97 -7.84 26.81 9.84
N MET A 98 -6.60 26.82 9.43
CA MET A 98 -5.44 26.85 10.32
C MET A 98 -4.42 27.86 9.81
N GLU A 99 -3.87 28.65 10.72
CA GLU A 99 -2.79 29.57 10.42
C GLU A 99 -1.60 28.79 9.80
N PRO A 100 -1.00 29.31 8.69
CA PRO A 100 0.07 28.61 7.97
C PRO A 100 1.24 28.22 8.85
N ASP A 101 1.70 29.10 9.74
CA ASP A 101 2.83 28.85 10.63
C ASP A 101 2.52 27.72 11.63
N ARG A 102 1.31 27.72 12.15
CA ARG A 102 0.85 26.66 13.07
C ARG A 102 0.74 25.31 12.37
N LEU A 103 0.26 25.30 11.12
CA LEU A 103 0.19 24.10 10.31
C LEU A 103 1.59 23.54 10.05
N GLU A 104 2.56 24.39 9.70
CA GLU A 104 3.94 24.00 9.46
C GLU A 104 4.60 23.40 10.70
N ASP A 105 4.41 24.04 11.87
CA ASP A 105 4.91 23.52 13.15
C ASP A 105 4.38 22.13 13.47
N ILE A 106 3.07 21.91 13.31
CA ILE A 106 2.43 20.61 13.61
C ILE A 106 2.89 19.57 12.60
N ALA A 107 2.95 19.92 11.30
CA ALA A 107 3.41 19.00 10.26
C ALA A 107 4.87 18.60 10.47
N THR A 108 5.73 19.54 10.87
CA THR A 108 7.14 19.26 11.19
C THR A 108 7.27 18.33 12.39
N ARG A 109 6.50 18.53 13.45
CA ARG A 109 6.48 17.63 14.61
C ARG A 109 6.02 16.23 14.22
N TYR A 110 4.97 16.13 13.41
CA TYR A 110 4.49 14.86 12.89
C TYR A 110 5.56 14.11 12.10
N LEU A 111 6.35 14.80 11.27
CA LEU A 111 7.45 14.18 10.51
C LEU A 111 8.62 13.75 11.39
N ASN A 112 8.85 14.42 12.52
CA ASN A 112 9.91 14.09 13.46
C ASN A 112 9.56 12.90 14.36
N GLU A 113 8.31 12.47 14.40
CA GLU A 113 7.93 11.23 15.06
C GLU A 113 8.50 10.03 14.31
N GLU A 114 8.97 9.04 15.05
CA GLU A 114 9.62 7.85 14.51
C GLU A 114 8.74 7.13 13.49
N GLY A 115 9.28 6.89 12.31
CA GLY A 115 8.65 6.14 11.24
C GLY A 115 7.67 6.93 10.37
N ASN A 116 7.23 8.12 10.75
CA ASN A 116 6.27 8.89 9.95
C ASN A 116 6.85 9.36 8.62
N TYR A 117 8.09 9.84 8.61
CA TYR A 117 8.78 10.24 7.39
C TYR A 117 8.84 9.09 6.37
N ASP A 118 9.32 7.92 6.81
CA ASP A 118 9.45 6.74 5.95
C ASP A 118 8.09 6.21 5.46
N LYS A 119 7.07 6.33 6.30
CA LYS A 119 5.70 5.97 5.93
C LYS A 119 5.16 6.86 4.82
N LEU A 120 5.41 8.15 4.87
CA LEU A 120 4.99 9.09 3.83
C LEU A 120 5.79 8.91 2.54
N ASP A 121 7.12 8.73 2.62
CA ASP A 121 7.95 8.42 1.45
C ASP A 121 7.42 7.19 0.72
N ARG A 122 7.21 6.10 1.45
CA ARG A 122 6.65 4.85 0.87
C ARG A 122 5.28 5.08 0.24
N SER A 123 4.40 5.83 0.89
CA SER A 123 3.06 6.12 0.37
C SER A 123 3.11 6.92 -0.94
N ILE A 124 3.97 7.94 -1.02
CA ILE A 124 4.13 8.74 -2.23
C ILE A 124 4.73 7.89 -3.35
N ARG A 125 5.76 7.11 -3.05
CA ARG A 125 6.42 6.21 -3.99
C ARG A 125 5.45 5.18 -4.56
N GLU A 126 4.66 4.54 -3.71
CA GLU A 126 3.61 3.60 -4.09
C GLU A 126 2.59 4.25 -5.03
N ASN A 127 2.12 5.44 -4.71
CA ASN A 127 1.19 6.16 -5.57
C ASN A 127 1.80 6.48 -6.95
N LYS A 128 3.06 6.89 -7.00
CA LYS A 128 3.78 7.17 -8.27
C LYS A 128 3.94 5.89 -9.11
N VAL A 129 4.28 4.76 -8.48
CA VAL A 129 4.33 3.45 -9.15
C VAL A 129 2.96 3.11 -9.76
N PHE A 130 1.88 3.23 -8.99
CA PHE A 130 0.54 2.93 -9.49
C PHE A 130 0.09 3.86 -10.62
N GLU A 131 0.44 5.15 -10.58
CA GLU A 131 0.12 6.07 -11.68
C GLU A 131 0.84 5.68 -12.98
N ILE A 132 2.06 5.19 -12.90
CA ILE A 132 2.80 4.66 -14.08
C ILE A 132 2.12 3.40 -14.59
N LEU A 133 1.87 2.42 -13.72
CA LEU A 133 1.22 1.17 -14.10
C LEU A 133 -0.18 1.40 -14.69
N LYS A 134 -0.92 2.35 -14.14
CA LYS A 134 -2.24 2.73 -14.64
C LYS A 134 -2.17 3.32 -16.05
N LYS A 135 -1.12 4.05 -16.39
CA LYS A 135 -0.90 4.59 -17.74
C LYS A 135 -0.54 3.48 -18.72
N GLU A 136 0.32 2.55 -18.31
CA GLU A 136 0.73 1.41 -19.14
C GLU A 136 -0.46 0.46 -19.40
N VAL A 137 -1.25 0.15 -18.37
CA VAL A 137 -2.44 -0.71 -18.50
C VAL A 137 -3.55 -0.05 -19.32
N LYS A 138 -3.71 1.28 -19.29
CA LYS A 138 -4.69 1.97 -20.14
C LYS A 138 -4.43 1.83 -21.63
N LEU A 139 -3.20 1.55 -22.04
CA LEU A 139 -2.87 1.31 -23.44
C LEU A 139 -3.36 -0.07 -23.93
N ASP A 140 -3.58 -1.01 -23.01
CA ASP A 140 -4.06 -2.37 -23.31
C ASP A 140 -5.56 -2.57 -22.95
N MET A 141 -6.21 -1.60 -22.32
CA MET A 141 -7.64 -1.70 -21.99
C MET A 141 -8.49 -1.48 -23.24
N ILE A 142 -8.96 -2.60 -23.80
CA ILE A 142 -10.17 -2.64 -24.61
C ILE A 142 -11.29 -1.99 -23.79
N GLU A 143 -11.99 -1.01 -24.36
CA GLU A 143 -13.19 -0.39 -23.77
C GLU A 143 -14.21 -1.49 -23.41
N MET A 144 -14.20 -1.91 -22.17
CA MET A 144 -15.13 -2.89 -21.65
C MET A 144 -16.37 -2.15 -21.16
N PRO A 145 -17.58 -2.50 -21.63
CA PRO A 145 -18.81 -1.91 -21.11
C PRO A 145 -18.88 -2.04 -19.59
N TYR A 146 -19.37 -1.01 -18.91
CA TYR A 146 -19.45 -0.95 -17.45
C TYR A 146 -20.15 -2.17 -16.81
N ALA A 147 -21.19 -2.71 -17.49
CA ALA A 147 -21.90 -3.91 -17.04
C ALA A 147 -21.01 -5.16 -17.03
N ASP A 148 -20.15 -5.33 -18.03
CA ASP A 148 -19.22 -6.47 -18.11
C ASP A 148 -18.08 -6.34 -17.08
N PHE A 149 -17.67 -5.11 -16.82
CA PHE A 149 -16.72 -4.82 -15.75
C PHE A 149 -17.27 -5.22 -14.37
N ILE A 150 -18.50 -4.83 -14.05
CA ILE A 150 -19.17 -5.21 -12.79
C ILE A 150 -19.41 -6.72 -12.71
N GLY A 151 -19.78 -7.38 -13.82
CA GLY A 151 -19.95 -8.84 -13.89
C GLY A 151 -18.66 -9.58 -13.49
N LYS A 152 -17.53 -9.23 -14.10
CA LYS A 152 -16.22 -9.83 -13.79
C LYS A 152 -15.75 -9.52 -12.36
N LEU A 153 -16.16 -8.41 -11.77
CA LEU A 153 -15.87 -8.07 -10.39
C LEU A 153 -16.59 -9.01 -9.41
N ASN A 154 -17.85 -9.33 -9.71
CA ASN A 154 -18.67 -10.20 -8.86
C ASN A 154 -18.25 -11.67 -8.98
N GLU A 155 -17.83 -12.13 -10.15
CA GLU A 155 -17.33 -13.51 -10.35
C GLU A 155 -16.06 -13.79 -9.53
N LYS A 156 -15.11 -12.84 -9.46
CA LYS A 156 -13.90 -13.01 -8.63
C LYS A 156 -14.19 -12.98 -7.12
N THR A 157 -15.19 -12.21 -6.69
CA THR A 157 -15.54 -12.11 -5.26
C THR A 157 -16.23 -13.40 -4.76
N THR A 158 -16.97 -14.10 -5.62
CA THR A 158 -17.58 -15.40 -5.30
C THR A 158 -16.56 -16.53 -5.24
N HIS A 159 -15.51 -16.51 -6.05
CA HIS A 159 -14.44 -17.51 -6.00
C HIS A 159 -13.58 -17.41 -4.73
N GLU A 160 -13.35 -16.19 -4.21
CA GLU A 160 -12.62 -16.00 -2.93
C GLU A 160 -13.46 -16.46 -1.71
N ALA A 161 -14.79 -16.38 -1.79
CA ALA A 161 -15.66 -16.81 -0.69
C ALA A 161 -15.80 -18.34 -0.58
N GLU A 162 -15.63 -19.10 -1.67
CA GLU A 162 -15.74 -20.56 -1.67
C GLU A 162 -14.47 -21.25 -1.16
N HIS A 163 -13.32 -20.60 -1.15
CA HIS A 163 -12.07 -21.16 -0.60
C HIS A 163 -11.88 -20.99 0.93
N HIS A 164 -12.80 -20.27 1.59
CA HIS A 164 -12.76 -20.09 3.05
C HIS A 164 -13.68 -21.05 3.83
N HIS A 165 -14.35 -22.01 3.16
CA HIS A 165 -15.25 -23.00 3.79
C HIS A 165 -14.92 -24.46 3.43
N ALA A 166 -13.67 -24.76 3.21
CA ALA A 166 -13.25 -26.16 3.08
C ALA A 166 -12.09 -26.45 4.02
#